data_188f27441aeb0fef5454c62af7b22d07
#
_entry.id   188f27441aeb0fef5454c62af7b22d07
#
_cell.length_a   1.000
_cell.length_b   1.000
_cell.length_c   1.000
_cell.angle_alpha   90.00
_cell.angle_beta   90.00
_cell.angle_gamma   90.00
#
_symmetry.space_group_name_H-M   'P 1'
#
loop_
_entity.id
_entity.type
_entity.pdbx_description
1 polymer ?
#
loop_
_entity_poly.entity_id
_entity_poly.type
_entity_poly.pdbx_seq_one_letter_code
_entity_poly.pdbx_strand_id
1 'polypeptide(L)'
;MRTIEDVEQYLKDSNIAYQDYGDGLFVVSDADIGVRNLAIKVERPVVVFRLRAGDTPAPGAPGREELFQKLLELNGQGLLHSSFALMKDGVYLTAALPLDNLDLNELRAVVEDMGLAVSQHLPPLNLHADN
;
A
#
# COMPACT_ATOMS: atom_id res chain seq x y z
N MET A 1 5.93 -11.23 -19.60
CA MET A 1 5.69 -10.82 -18.21
C MET A 1 6.82 -9.92 -17.75
N ARG A 2 6.50 -8.83 -17.09
CA ARG A 2 7.53 -7.93 -16.57
C ARG A 2 8.33 -8.62 -15.48
N THR A 3 9.59 -8.19 -15.32
CA THR A 3 10.54 -8.82 -14.40
C THR A 3 10.77 -7.95 -13.18
N ILE A 4 11.52 -8.49 -12.19
CA ILE A 4 11.95 -7.71 -11.01
C ILE A 4 12.72 -6.47 -11.47
N GLU A 5 13.58 -6.61 -12.47
CA GLU A 5 14.39 -5.50 -13.01
C GLU A 5 13.50 -4.44 -13.66
N ASP A 6 12.42 -4.83 -14.33
CA ASP A 6 11.46 -3.89 -14.90
C ASP A 6 10.78 -3.07 -13.81
N VAL A 7 10.36 -3.74 -12.73
CA VAL A 7 9.71 -3.04 -11.60
C VAL A 7 10.68 -2.05 -10.97
N GLU A 8 11.93 -2.45 -10.75
CA GLU A 8 12.93 -1.54 -10.21
C GLU A 8 13.15 -0.34 -11.14
N GLN A 9 13.22 -0.58 -12.43
CA GLN A 9 13.40 0.51 -13.40
C GLN A 9 12.24 1.50 -13.37
N TYR A 10 11.01 1.02 -13.20
CA TYR A 10 9.84 1.89 -13.06
C TYR A 10 9.94 2.78 -11.82
N LEU A 11 10.45 2.23 -10.70
CA LEU A 11 10.68 3.03 -9.49
C LEU A 11 11.71 4.13 -9.74
N LYS A 12 12.81 3.79 -10.41
CA LYS A 12 13.85 4.75 -10.76
C LYS A 12 13.32 5.84 -11.69
N ASP A 13 12.62 5.43 -12.74
CA ASP A 13 12.09 6.37 -13.74
C ASP A 13 11.01 7.28 -13.17
N SER A 14 10.30 6.81 -12.15
CA SER A 14 9.30 7.61 -11.44
C SER A 14 9.91 8.50 -10.36
N ASN A 15 11.21 8.41 -10.16
CA ASN A 15 11.93 9.18 -9.16
C ASN A 15 11.42 8.93 -7.73
N ILE A 16 11.06 7.69 -7.45
CA ILE A 16 10.55 7.26 -6.14
C ILE A 16 11.71 6.74 -5.30
N ALA A 17 11.82 7.22 -4.06
CA ALA A 17 12.86 6.77 -3.14
C ALA A 17 12.54 5.37 -2.62
N TYR A 18 13.46 4.43 -2.79
CA TYR A 18 13.26 3.04 -2.39
C TYR A 18 14.56 2.38 -1.95
N GLN A 19 14.41 1.24 -1.27
CA GLN A 19 15.53 0.34 -0.97
C GLN A 19 15.21 -1.04 -1.52
N ASP A 20 16.23 -1.70 -2.09
CA ASP A 20 16.12 -3.06 -2.61
C ASP A 20 16.54 -4.03 -1.50
N TYR A 21 15.62 -4.90 -1.09
CA TYR A 21 15.86 -5.91 -0.05
C TYR A 21 16.13 -7.29 -0.63
N GLY A 22 16.25 -7.40 -1.96
CA GLY A 22 16.47 -8.67 -2.63
C GLY A 22 15.20 -9.47 -2.89
N ASP A 23 15.30 -10.45 -3.75
CA ASP A 23 14.21 -11.38 -4.09
C ASP A 23 12.92 -10.68 -4.54
N GLY A 24 13.06 -9.53 -5.20
CA GLY A 24 11.91 -8.79 -5.72
C GLY A 24 11.15 -7.99 -4.68
N LEU A 25 11.73 -7.77 -3.50
CA LEU A 25 11.13 -6.92 -2.47
C LEU A 25 11.80 -5.56 -2.48
N PHE A 26 10.99 -4.53 -2.68
CA PHE A 26 11.41 -3.13 -2.59
C PHE A 26 10.59 -2.45 -1.50
N VAL A 27 11.25 -1.61 -0.70
CA VAL A 27 10.56 -0.84 0.33
C VAL A 27 10.66 0.64 -0.02
N VAL A 28 9.52 1.27 -0.18
CA VAL A 28 9.41 2.68 -0.55
C VAL A 28 9.13 3.50 0.70
N SER A 29 9.98 4.51 0.93
CA SER A 29 9.74 5.55 1.92
C SER A 29 10.09 6.86 1.24
N ASP A 30 9.07 7.65 0.91
CA ASP A 30 9.21 8.86 0.12
C ASP A 30 8.27 9.92 0.65
N ALA A 31 8.85 10.96 1.27
CA ALA A 31 8.07 12.02 1.90
C ALA A 31 7.27 12.84 0.89
N ASP A 32 7.77 12.99 -0.34
CA ASP A 32 7.08 13.75 -1.38
C ASP A 32 5.78 13.06 -1.81
N ILE A 33 5.76 11.75 -1.73
CA ILE A 33 4.57 10.95 -2.07
C ILE A 33 3.71 10.73 -0.83
N GLY A 34 4.30 10.80 0.36
CA GLY A 34 3.58 10.60 1.61
C GLY A 34 3.46 9.15 2.04
N VAL A 35 4.40 8.29 1.64
CA VAL A 35 4.42 6.88 2.06
C VAL A 35 5.65 6.58 2.89
N ARG A 36 5.50 5.64 3.83
CA ARG A 36 6.60 5.10 4.64
C ARG A 36 6.43 3.59 4.72
N ASN A 37 7.54 2.89 4.52
CA ASN A 37 7.58 1.44 4.64
C ASN A 37 6.54 0.73 3.77
N LEU A 38 6.29 1.27 2.58
CA LEU A 38 5.45 0.60 1.59
C LEU A 38 6.25 -0.54 0.96
N ALA A 39 5.83 -1.77 1.19
CA ALA A 39 6.45 -2.94 0.60
C ALA A 39 5.87 -3.19 -0.78
N ILE A 40 6.73 -3.31 -1.78
CA ILE A 40 6.39 -3.68 -3.15
C ILE A 40 7.10 -5.01 -3.42
N LYS A 41 6.33 -6.07 -3.61
CA LYS A 41 6.87 -7.41 -3.76
C LYS A 41 6.43 -8.01 -5.09
N VAL A 42 7.40 -8.43 -5.89
CA VAL A 42 7.12 -9.20 -7.10
C VAL A 42 6.82 -10.64 -6.70
N GLU A 43 5.57 -11.04 -6.88
CA GLU A 43 5.08 -12.40 -6.59
C GLU A 43 4.34 -12.91 -7.82
N ARG A 44 5.09 -13.43 -8.78
CA ARG A 44 4.52 -13.85 -10.06
C ARG A 44 3.24 -14.64 -9.88
N PRO A 45 2.18 -14.31 -10.60
CA PRO A 45 2.11 -13.42 -11.78
C PRO A 45 1.75 -11.96 -11.45
N VAL A 46 1.87 -11.53 -10.18
CA VAL A 46 1.48 -10.18 -9.76
C VAL A 46 2.62 -9.46 -9.07
N VAL A 47 2.49 -8.14 -8.95
CA VAL A 47 3.25 -7.32 -8.02
C VAL A 47 2.27 -6.86 -6.93
N VAL A 48 2.65 -7.03 -5.68
CA VAL A 48 1.81 -6.76 -4.52
C VAL A 48 2.35 -5.54 -3.77
N PHE A 49 1.44 -4.65 -3.37
CA PHE A 49 1.76 -3.45 -2.61
C PHE A 49 1.12 -3.58 -1.23
N ARG A 50 1.87 -3.38 -0.17
CA ARG A 50 1.37 -3.47 1.21
C ARG A 50 1.97 -2.39 2.09
N LEU A 51 1.10 -1.64 2.75
CA LEU A 51 1.50 -0.62 3.70
C LEU A 51 0.73 -0.84 4.99
N ARG A 52 1.45 -1.03 6.10
CA ARG A 52 0.79 -1.19 7.39
C ARG A 52 0.21 0.14 7.83
N ALA A 53 -1.09 0.15 8.11
CA ALA A 53 -1.81 1.37 8.46
C ALA A 53 -1.95 1.57 9.97
N GLY A 54 -1.85 0.51 10.76
CA GLY A 54 -1.96 0.60 12.20
C GLY A 54 -2.32 -0.72 12.85
N ASP A 55 -2.56 -0.68 14.15
CA ASP A 55 -2.92 -1.86 14.93
C ASP A 55 -4.38 -2.23 14.74
N THR A 56 -4.66 -3.52 14.76
CA THR A 56 -6.04 -4.01 14.82
C THR A 56 -6.52 -3.91 16.26
N PRO A 57 -7.67 -3.23 16.52
CA PRO A 57 -8.20 -3.19 17.88
C PRO A 57 -8.52 -4.60 18.39
N ALA A 58 -8.29 -4.81 19.68
CA ALA A 58 -8.57 -6.11 20.31
C ALA A 58 -10.06 -6.43 20.26
N PRO A 59 -10.43 -7.72 20.24
CA PRO A 59 -11.84 -8.10 20.34
C PRO A 59 -12.49 -7.46 21.57
N GLY A 60 -13.66 -6.85 21.37
CA GLY A 60 -14.38 -6.16 22.43
C GLY A 60 -13.87 -4.75 22.72
N ALA A 61 -12.84 -4.27 22.06
CA ALA A 61 -12.35 -2.92 22.25
C ALA A 61 -13.39 -1.88 21.79
N PRO A 62 -13.51 -0.75 22.47
CA PRO A 62 -14.40 0.34 22.03
C PRO A 62 -13.99 0.83 20.64
N GLY A 63 -14.98 1.03 19.76
CA GLY A 63 -14.75 1.56 18.42
C GLY A 63 -14.28 0.54 17.40
N ARG A 64 -14.05 -0.72 17.76
CA ARG A 64 -13.57 -1.74 16.84
C ARG A 64 -14.55 -1.97 15.68
N GLU A 65 -15.82 -2.14 15.99
CA GLU A 65 -16.85 -2.36 14.98
C GLU A 65 -16.99 -1.13 14.08
N GLU A 66 -16.99 0.06 14.65
CA GLU A 66 -17.07 1.29 13.86
C GLU A 66 -15.88 1.45 12.93
N LEU A 67 -14.68 1.11 13.39
CA LEU A 67 -13.49 1.15 12.54
C LEU A 67 -13.65 0.22 11.35
N PHE A 68 -14.06 -1.03 11.60
CA PHE A 68 -14.21 -2.01 10.52
C PHE A 68 -15.28 -1.58 9.51
N GLN A 69 -16.36 -1.00 10.00
CA GLN A 69 -17.40 -0.47 9.11
C GLN A 69 -16.85 0.64 8.21
N LYS A 70 -16.11 1.58 8.79
CA LYS A 70 -15.52 2.67 8.01
C LYS A 70 -14.51 2.18 6.99
N LEU A 71 -13.69 1.18 7.36
CA LEU A 71 -12.74 0.60 6.42
C LEU A 71 -13.44 -0.01 5.21
N LEU A 72 -14.53 -0.75 5.45
CA LEU A 72 -15.30 -1.36 4.37
C LEU A 72 -16.01 -0.30 3.52
N GLU A 73 -16.52 0.76 4.13
CA GLU A 73 -17.13 1.87 3.38
C GLU A 73 -16.11 2.55 2.47
N LEU A 74 -14.90 2.78 2.98
CA LEU A 74 -13.83 3.38 2.18
C LEU A 74 -13.41 2.48 1.03
N ASN A 75 -13.36 1.16 1.25
CA ASN A 75 -13.09 0.23 0.17
C ASN A 75 -14.11 0.32 -0.94
N GLY A 76 -15.36 0.62 -0.59
CA GLY A 76 -16.42 0.74 -1.59
C GLY A 76 -16.43 2.05 -2.35
N GLN A 77 -16.03 3.16 -1.71
CA GLN A 77 -16.24 4.48 -2.28
C GLN A 77 -15.06 5.44 -2.19
N GLY A 78 -14.14 5.22 -1.25
CA GLY A 78 -13.10 6.19 -0.92
C GLY A 78 -11.73 5.93 -1.50
N LEU A 79 -11.50 4.74 -2.03
CA LEU A 79 -10.19 4.32 -2.54
C LEU A 79 -10.30 3.94 -4.01
N LEU A 80 -9.24 4.23 -4.78
CA LEU A 80 -9.23 3.98 -6.23
C LEU A 80 -8.49 2.69 -6.57
N HIS A 81 -7.24 2.56 -6.13
CA HIS A 81 -6.36 1.45 -6.53
C HIS A 81 -6.03 0.51 -5.39
N SER A 82 -6.32 0.91 -4.17
CA SER A 82 -5.99 0.13 -2.98
C SER A 82 -7.23 -0.19 -2.18
N SER A 83 -7.07 -1.07 -1.21
CA SER A 83 -8.14 -1.40 -0.27
C SER A 83 -7.56 -1.66 1.11
N PHE A 84 -8.36 -1.44 2.14
CA PHE A 84 -7.99 -1.83 3.49
C PHE A 84 -8.21 -3.32 3.69
N ALA A 85 -7.32 -3.93 4.46
CA ALA A 85 -7.38 -5.34 4.79
C ALA A 85 -6.92 -5.57 6.23
N LEU A 86 -7.46 -6.60 6.86
CA LEU A 86 -6.95 -7.07 8.14
C LEU A 86 -5.95 -8.18 7.87
N MET A 87 -4.73 -7.98 8.34
CA MET A 87 -3.70 -8.99 8.32
C MET A 87 -3.47 -9.49 9.75
N LYS A 88 -2.62 -10.50 9.90
CA LYS A 88 -2.36 -11.12 11.19
C LYS A 88 -1.85 -10.11 12.23
N ASP A 89 -1.07 -9.12 11.79
CA ASP A 89 -0.39 -8.18 12.68
C ASP A 89 -0.92 -6.75 12.59
N GLY A 90 -2.02 -6.50 11.90
CA GLY A 90 -2.57 -5.15 11.83
C GLY A 90 -3.49 -4.87 10.66
N VAL A 91 -3.85 -3.60 10.54
CA VAL A 91 -4.63 -3.07 9.41
C VAL A 91 -3.67 -2.63 8.33
N TYR A 92 -3.92 -3.01 7.09
CA TYR A 92 -3.07 -2.69 5.95
C TYR A 92 -3.85 -2.01 4.84
N LEU A 93 -3.14 -1.19 4.07
CA LEU A 93 -3.55 -0.82 2.71
C LEU A 93 -2.85 -1.79 1.77
N THR A 94 -3.59 -2.36 0.83
CA THR A 94 -3.07 -3.34 -0.12
C THR A 94 -3.50 -3.03 -1.52
N ALA A 95 -2.68 -3.44 -2.49
CA ALA A 95 -3.03 -3.42 -3.91
C ALA A 95 -2.24 -4.51 -4.62
N ALA A 96 -2.71 -4.92 -5.78
CA ALA A 96 -1.98 -5.85 -6.62
C ALA A 96 -2.23 -5.51 -8.08
N LEU A 97 -1.20 -5.64 -8.90
CA LEU A 97 -1.29 -5.45 -10.34
C LEU A 97 -0.72 -6.66 -11.05
N PRO A 98 -1.28 -7.06 -12.19
CA PRO A 98 -0.66 -8.09 -13.01
C PRO A 98 0.71 -7.63 -13.51
N LEU A 99 1.67 -8.53 -13.56
CA LEU A 99 2.97 -8.24 -14.17
C LEU A 99 2.88 -8.19 -15.69
N ASP A 100 1.94 -8.94 -16.28
CA ASP A 100 1.74 -8.87 -17.72
C ASP A 100 1.27 -7.48 -18.11
N ASN A 101 1.99 -6.88 -19.05
CA ASN A 101 1.69 -5.55 -19.57
C ASN A 101 1.75 -4.42 -18.53
N LEU A 102 2.34 -4.69 -17.36
CA LEU A 102 2.54 -3.65 -16.36
C LEU A 102 3.38 -2.53 -16.97
N ASP A 103 2.98 -1.28 -16.72
CA ASP A 103 3.75 -0.13 -17.15
C ASP A 103 4.04 0.81 -15.98
N LEU A 104 4.91 1.78 -16.26
CA LEU A 104 5.35 2.77 -15.28
C LEU A 104 4.18 3.56 -14.70
N ASN A 105 3.22 3.94 -15.55
CA ASN A 105 2.09 4.77 -15.13
C ASN A 105 1.18 4.03 -14.15
N GLU A 106 0.97 2.73 -14.38
CA GLU A 106 0.15 1.93 -13.47
C GLU A 106 0.80 1.79 -12.10
N LEU A 107 2.09 1.47 -12.06
CA LEU A 107 2.82 1.34 -10.80
C LEU A 107 2.82 2.67 -10.05
N ARG A 108 3.14 3.75 -10.74
CA ARG A 108 3.18 5.09 -10.16
C ARG A 108 1.84 5.51 -9.60
N ALA A 109 0.75 5.23 -10.35
CA ALA A 109 -0.61 5.57 -9.91
C ALA A 109 -0.97 4.87 -8.60
N VAL A 110 -0.60 3.59 -8.44
CA VAL A 110 -0.87 2.87 -7.19
C VAL A 110 -0.10 3.49 -6.03
N VAL A 111 1.19 3.77 -6.20
CA VAL A 111 2.01 4.33 -5.12
C VAL A 111 1.48 5.71 -4.72
N GLU A 112 1.16 6.57 -5.69
CA GLU A 112 0.61 7.89 -5.41
C GLU A 112 -0.75 7.81 -4.73
N ASP A 113 -1.61 6.90 -5.17
CA ASP A 113 -2.93 6.68 -4.56
C ASP A 113 -2.80 6.24 -3.10
N MET A 114 -1.85 5.35 -2.81
CA MET A 114 -1.62 4.91 -1.43
C MET A 114 -1.12 6.05 -0.56
N GLY A 115 -0.29 6.95 -1.10
CA GLY A 115 0.13 8.15 -0.39
C GLY A 115 -1.04 9.07 -0.04
N LEU A 116 -1.95 9.27 -0.99
CA LEU A 116 -3.16 10.04 -0.74
C LEU A 116 -4.05 9.38 0.31
N ALA A 117 -4.21 8.07 0.25
CA ALA A 117 -5.02 7.33 1.22
C ALA A 117 -4.45 7.50 2.64
N VAL A 118 -3.12 7.44 2.79
CA VAL A 118 -2.47 7.65 4.08
C VAL A 118 -2.80 9.05 4.63
N SER A 119 -2.65 10.09 3.83
CA SER A 119 -2.86 11.46 4.30
C SER A 119 -4.32 11.80 4.53
N GLN A 120 -5.24 11.25 3.73
CA GLN A 120 -6.66 11.60 3.79
C GLN A 120 -7.45 10.74 4.76
N HIS A 121 -7.12 9.45 4.85
CA HIS A 121 -8.00 8.49 5.54
C HIS A 121 -7.47 7.99 6.87
N LEU A 122 -6.15 7.88 7.07
CA LEU A 122 -5.64 7.36 8.33
C LEU A 122 -5.90 8.27 9.53
N PRO A 123 -5.68 9.60 9.44
CA PRO A 123 -5.92 10.46 10.61
C PRO A 123 -7.38 10.44 11.09
N PRO A 124 -8.41 10.56 10.24
CA PRO A 124 -9.80 10.48 10.71
C PRO A 124 -10.16 9.14 11.35
N LEU A 125 -9.47 8.06 10.97
CA LEU A 125 -9.67 6.73 11.53
C LEU A 125 -8.85 6.50 12.79
N ASN A 126 -8.04 7.46 13.17
CA ASN A 126 -7.11 7.35 14.31
C ASN A 126 -6.11 6.21 14.10
N LEU A 127 -5.71 6.02 12.84
CA LEU A 127 -4.68 5.07 12.44
C LEU A 127 -3.40 5.82 12.11
N HIS A 128 -2.27 5.18 12.37
CA HIS A 128 -0.96 5.75 12.09
C HIS A 128 -0.12 4.71 11.36
N ALA A 129 0.36 5.08 10.17
CA ALA A 129 1.27 4.21 9.42
C ALA A 129 2.56 4.03 10.23
N ASP A 130 3.09 2.81 10.20
CA ASP A 130 4.31 2.49 10.93
C ASP A 130 5.53 3.23 10.41
N ASN A 131 6.39 3.50 11.33
CA ASN A 131 7.69 4.12 11.05
C ASN A 131 8.75 3.08 10.80
#